data_7c3bca40d82c05dcf3354b0d68e256cf
#
_entry.id   7c3bca40d82c05dcf3354b0d68e256cf
#
_cell.length_a   1.000
_cell.length_b   1.000
_cell.length_c   1.000
_cell.angle_alpha   90.00
_cell.angle_beta   90.00
_cell.angle_gamma   90.00
#
_symmetry.space_group_name_H-M   'P 1'
#
loop_
_entity.id
_entity.type
_entity.pdbx_description
1 polymer ?
#
loop_
_entity_poly.entity_id
_entity_poly.type
_entity_poly.pdbx_seq_one_letter_code
_entity_poly.pdbx_strand_id
1 'polypeptide(L)'
;MAEKAAAHYPLIDRDTLVAGALVHDLAKIEEFDFSRPPFSYTDRGRLIGHLVLGVELVRQAAARVEGIGAEQVDRLLHIILSHHGQYGYGSPVLPMTPEAILLHHLDDIDAKMNYMAGLQAKMSGGWQWTEYQRHLERYLYLRAPGAEDEPGARSEAPEEPPEAEGVPPPPARAKTAAAQRQQTLF
;
A
#
# COMPACT_ATOMS: atom_id res chain seq x y z
N MET A 1 -5.13 -7.69 -10.16
CA MET A 1 -6.07 -7.61 -9.03
C MET A 1 -7.21 -6.64 -9.31
N ALA A 2 -6.95 -5.40 -9.73
CA ALA A 2 -7.95 -4.34 -9.97
C ALA A 2 -9.14 -4.80 -10.83
N GLU A 3 -8.93 -5.41 -12.00
CA GLU A 3 -10.03 -5.91 -12.85
C GLU A 3 -10.95 -6.93 -12.17
N LYS A 4 -10.38 -7.86 -11.39
CA LYS A 4 -11.17 -8.86 -10.66
C LYS A 4 -11.98 -8.22 -9.53
N ALA A 5 -11.40 -7.24 -8.84
CA ALA A 5 -12.06 -6.51 -7.78
C ALA A 5 -13.19 -5.61 -8.33
N ALA A 6 -12.96 -4.92 -9.44
CA ALA A 6 -14.00 -4.14 -10.12
C ALA A 6 -15.19 -5.01 -10.55
N ALA A 7 -14.94 -6.22 -11.05
CA ALA A 7 -16.00 -7.15 -11.42
C ALA A 7 -16.83 -7.65 -10.22
N HIS A 8 -16.27 -7.61 -9.01
CA HIS A 8 -16.95 -8.04 -7.79
C HIS A 8 -17.82 -6.94 -7.17
N TYR A 9 -17.42 -5.68 -7.28
CA TYR A 9 -18.12 -4.55 -6.67
C TYR A 9 -18.83 -3.67 -7.72
N PRO A 10 -20.16 -3.76 -7.88
CA PRO A 10 -20.90 -3.02 -8.92
C PRO A 10 -20.83 -1.49 -8.85
N LEU A 11 -20.45 -0.93 -7.66
CA LEU A 11 -20.29 0.52 -7.48
C LEU A 11 -18.97 1.06 -8.07
N ILE A 12 -18.05 0.20 -8.47
CA ILE A 12 -16.73 0.58 -8.96
C ILE A 12 -16.77 0.88 -10.45
N ASP A 13 -16.29 2.06 -10.83
CA ASP A 13 -15.92 2.35 -12.21
C ASP A 13 -14.62 1.60 -12.55
N ARG A 14 -14.80 0.49 -13.31
CA ARG A 14 -13.70 -0.41 -13.69
C ARG A 14 -12.56 0.34 -14.38
N ASP A 15 -12.89 1.22 -15.31
CA ASP A 15 -11.87 1.88 -16.13
C ASP A 15 -11.08 2.89 -15.32
N THR A 16 -11.73 3.63 -14.43
CA THR A 16 -11.05 4.52 -13.47
C THR A 16 -10.15 3.73 -12.51
N LEU A 17 -10.61 2.59 -11.96
CA LEU A 17 -9.80 1.78 -11.06
C LEU A 17 -8.58 1.19 -11.77
N VAL A 18 -8.75 0.65 -12.98
CA VAL A 18 -7.65 0.04 -13.76
C VAL A 18 -6.65 1.10 -14.19
N ALA A 19 -7.11 2.25 -14.68
CA ALA A 19 -6.22 3.37 -15.01
C ALA A 19 -5.45 3.85 -13.79
N GLY A 20 -6.13 4.02 -12.65
CA GLY A 20 -5.50 4.36 -11.38
C GLY A 20 -4.42 3.34 -10.97
N ALA A 21 -4.71 2.04 -11.08
CA ALA A 21 -3.76 0.98 -10.77
C ALA A 21 -2.51 1.01 -11.66
N LEU A 22 -2.64 1.47 -12.91
CA LEU A 22 -1.50 1.59 -13.83
C LEU A 22 -0.64 2.83 -13.55
N VAL A 23 -1.23 3.92 -13.04
CA VAL A 23 -0.54 5.20 -12.99
C VAL A 23 -0.21 5.69 -11.57
N HIS A 24 -0.76 5.09 -10.49
CA HIS A 24 -0.58 5.60 -9.13
C HIS A 24 0.88 5.75 -8.72
N ASP A 25 1.72 4.82 -9.14
CA ASP A 25 3.15 4.73 -8.84
C ASP A 25 4.07 5.09 -10.03
N LEU A 26 3.50 5.52 -11.16
CA LEU A 26 4.25 5.75 -12.40
C LEU A 26 5.45 6.70 -12.18
N ALA A 27 5.29 7.72 -11.35
CA ALA A 27 6.34 8.70 -11.11
C ALA A 27 7.51 8.18 -10.25
N LYS A 28 7.48 6.96 -9.74
CA LYS A 28 8.64 6.32 -9.12
C LYS A 28 9.81 6.18 -10.10
N ILE A 29 9.55 6.19 -11.41
CA ILE A 29 10.61 6.24 -12.44
C ILE A 29 11.42 7.54 -12.41
N GLU A 30 10.85 8.65 -11.91
CA GLU A 30 11.54 9.92 -11.70
C GLU A 30 12.02 10.07 -10.24
N GLU A 31 11.37 9.39 -9.30
CA GLU A 31 11.71 9.44 -7.89
C GLU A 31 13.03 8.72 -7.59
N PHE A 32 13.29 7.60 -8.28
CA PHE A 32 14.46 6.78 -8.04
C PHE A 32 15.42 6.75 -9.22
N ASP A 33 16.72 6.72 -8.91
CA ASP A 33 17.78 6.39 -9.85
C ASP A 33 18.00 4.87 -9.85
N PHE A 34 17.68 4.23 -10.96
CA PHE A 34 17.83 2.79 -11.17
C PHE A 34 19.17 2.42 -11.85
N SER A 35 20.06 3.37 -12.08
CA SER A 35 21.32 3.14 -12.83
C SER A 35 22.26 2.16 -12.11
N ARG A 36 22.18 2.05 -10.79
CA ARG A 36 23.01 1.14 -9.96
C ARG A 36 22.24 0.61 -8.76
N PRO A 37 22.34 -0.68 -8.44
CA PRO A 37 21.89 -1.21 -7.16
C PRO A 37 22.84 -0.80 -6.02
N PRO A 38 22.36 -0.56 -4.78
CA PRO A 38 20.96 -0.37 -4.44
C PRO A 38 20.41 0.93 -5.03
N PHE A 39 19.12 0.96 -5.36
CA PHE A 39 18.45 2.17 -5.88
C PHE A 39 18.59 3.33 -4.92
N SER A 40 18.79 4.53 -5.47
CA SER A 40 18.86 5.76 -4.68
C SER A 40 17.79 6.74 -5.12
N TYR A 41 17.43 7.66 -4.23
CA TYR A 41 16.54 8.75 -4.61
C TYR A 41 17.28 9.74 -5.52
N THR A 42 16.57 10.25 -6.53
CA THR A 42 16.98 11.46 -7.23
C THR A 42 16.76 12.68 -6.32
N ASP A 43 17.42 13.81 -6.62
CA ASP A 43 17.16 15.07 -5.88
C ASP A 43 15.69 15.48 -6.01
N ARG A 44 15.12 15.35 -7.21
CA ARG A 44 13.71 15.64 -7.48
C ARG A 44 12.78 14.71 -6.70
N GLY A 45 13.12 13.44 -6.64
CA GLY A 45 12.38 12.45 -5.85
C GLY A 45 12.35 12.78 -4.37
N ARG A 46 13.50 13.18 -3.80
CA ARG A 46 13.57 13.56 -2.37
C ARG A 46 12.84 14.88 -2.06
N LEU A 47 12.86 15.83 -2.96
CA LEU A 47 12.30 17.16 -2.72
C LEU A 47 10.79 17.23 -2.98
N ILE A 48 10.29 16.44 -3.94
CA ILE A 48 8.91 16.55 -4.43
C ILE A 48 8.12 15.27 -4.13
N GLY A 49 8.73 14.09 -4.34
CA GLY A 49 8.09 12.78 -4.15
C GLY A 49 7.17 12.36 -5.30
N HIS A 50 6.98 11.03 -5.46
CA HIS A 50 6.24 10.46 -6.59
C HIS A 50 4.77 10.85 -6.65
N LEU A 51 4.11 11.16 -5.52
CA LEU A 51 2.71 11.58 -5.52
C LEU A 51 2.49 12.85 -6.34
N VAL A 52 3.31 13.89 -6.08
CA VAL A 52 3.22 15.17 -6.77
C VAL A 52 3.72 15.05 -8.21
N LEU A 53 4.84 14.36 -8.41
CA LEU A 53 5.38 14.08 -9.75
C LEU A 53 4.35 13.28 -10.59
N GLY A 54 3.64 12.34 -10.00
CA GLY A 54 2.58 11.56 -10.65
C GLY A 54 1.41 12.43 -11.09
N VAL A 55 0.99 13.37 -10.26
CA VAL A 55 -0.03 14.36 -10.62
C VAL A 55 0.41 15.18 -11.83
N GLU A 56 1.66 15.66 -11.86
CA GLU A 56 2.19 16.42 -12.99
C GLU A 56 2.17 15.58 -14.28
N LEU A 57 2.70 14.34 -14.22
CA LEU A 57 2.77 13.44 -15.37
C LEU A 57 1.39 13.11 -15.92
N VAL A 58 0.45 12.70 -15.06
CA VAL A 58 -0.89 12.31 -15.49
C VAL A 58 -1.68 13.50 -16.01
N ARG A 59 -1.56 14.68 -15.41
CA ARG A 59 -2.21 15.90 -15.92
C ARG A 59 -1.68 16.29 -17.31
N GLN A 60 -0.38 16.20 -17.53
CA GLN A 60 0.22 16.48 -18.84
C GLN A 60 -0.19 15.44 -19.89
N ALA A 61 -0.27 14.16 -19.51
CA ALA A 61 -0.72 13.10 -20.41
C ALA A 61 -2.21 13.27 -20.77
N ALA A 62 -3.06 13.52 -19.78
CA ALA A 62 -4.50 13.71 -19.97
C ALA A 62 -4.81 14.89 -20.91
N ALA A 63 -4.04 15.97 -20.88
CA ALA A 63 -4.20 17.11 -21.79
C ALA A 63 -4.00 16.74 -23.27
N ARG A 64 -3.43 15.58 -23.58
CA ARG A 64 -3.20 15.07 -24.94
C ARG A 64 -4.22 14.00 -25.36
N VAL A 65 -5.11 13.62 -24.45
CA VAL A 65 -6.13 12.59 -24.70
C VAL A 65 -7.44 13.27 -25.05
N GLU A 66 -7.90 13.07 -26.27
CA GLU A 66 -9.20 13.58 -26.69
C GLU A 66 -10.35 12.85 -25.97
N GLY A 67 -11.37 13.61 -25.57
CA GLY A 67 -12.59 13.04 -24.95
C GLY A 67 -12.51 12.72 -23.47
N ILE A 68 -11.33 12.87 -22.82
CA ILE A 68 -11.27 12.73 -21.35
C ILE A 68 -11.84 13.99 -20.67
N GLY A 69 -12.81 13.81 -19.79
CA GLY A 69 -13.43 14.91 -19.03
C GLY A 69 -12.58 15.35 -17.83
N ALA A 70 -12.70 16.61 -17.43
CA ALA A 70 -11.99 17.15 -16.26
C ALA A 70 -12.28 16.33 -14.98
N GLU A 71 -13.54 15.91 -14.77
CA GLU A 71 -13.92 15.08 -13.61
C GLU A 71 -13.18 13.73 -13.60
N GLN A 72 -13.05 13.08 -14.76
CA GLN A 72 -12.31 11.81 -14.87
C GLN A 72 -10.83 12.01 -14.52
N VAL A 73 -10.24 13.10 -14.99
CA VAL A 73 -8.86 13.47 -14.64
C VAL A 73 -8.74 13.69 -13.13
N ASP A 74 -9.63 14.47 -12.52
CA ASP A 74 -9.60 14.76 -11.09
C ASP A 74 -9.75 13.47 -10.24
N ARG A 75 -10.57 12.51 -10.66
CA ARG A 75 -10.71 11.21 -10.00
C ARG A 75 -9.40 10.39 -10.08
N LEU A 76 -8.71 10.40 -11.22
CA LEU A 76 -7.40 9.75 -11.36
C LEU A 76 -6.33 10.43 -10.49
N LEU A 77 -6.28 11.75 -10.49
CA LEU A 77 -5.36 12.53 -9.66
C LEU A 77 -5.64 12.29 -8.17
N HIS A 78 -6.91 12.18 -7.78
CA HIS A 78 -7.28 11.82 -6.42
C HIS A 78 -6.76 10.44 -6.01
N ILE A 79 -6.86 9.45 -6.89
CA ILE A 79 -6.27 8.12 -6.65
C ILE A 79 -4.77 8.24 -6.40
N ILE A 80 -4.02 8.96 -7.24
CA ILE A 80 -2.57 9.15 -7.09
C ILE A 80 -2.26 9.79 -5.74
N LEU A 81 -2.96 10.86 -5.35
CA LEU A 81 -2.70 11.59 -4.11
C LEU A 81 -3.11 10.83 -2.86
N SER A 82 -4.00 9.85 -2.97
CA SER A 82 -4.60 9.19 -1.81
C SER A 82 -4.23 7.71 -1.65
N HIS A 83 -3.51 7.08 -2.60
CA HIS A 83 -3.31 5.63 -2.59
C HIS A 83 -2.53 5.12 -1.37
N HIS A 84 -1.69 5.92 -0.72
CA HIS A 84 -1.08 5.54 0.56
C HIS A 84 -2.11 5.42 1.71
N GLY A 85 -3.34 5.92 1.54
CA GLY A 85 -4.50 5.69 2.40
C GLY A 85 -4.56 6.50 3.67
N GLN A 86 -3.45 6.90 4.25
CA GLN A 86 -3.38 7.60 5.55
C GLN A 86 -2.36 8.73 5.52
N TYR A 87 -2.66 9.80 6.27
CA TYR A 87 -1.73 10.92 6.43
C TYR A 87 -0.37 10.47 7.00
N GLY A 88 -0.38 9.51 7.92
CA GLY A 88 0.84 8.96 8.52
C GLY A 88 1.75 8.23 7.53
N TYR A 89 1.20 7.79 6.40
CA TYR A 89 1.96 7.17 5.31
C TYR A 89 2.32 8.16 4.20
N GLY A 90 2.12 9.45 4.43
CA GLY A 90 2.48 10.52 3.49
C GLY A 90 1.41 10.86 2.47
N SER A 91 0.20 10.32 2.57
CA SER A 91 -0.92 10.70 1.70
C SER A 91 -1.33 12.15 2.01
N PRO A 92 -1.31 13.08 1.05
CA PRO A 92 -1.75 14.47 1.29
C PRO A 92 -3.27 14.57 1.51
N VAL A 93 -4.04 13.62 1.00
CA VAL A 93 -5.49 13.49 1.19
C VAL A 93 -5.85 12.03 1.47
N LEU A 94 -6.98 11.80 2.13
CA LEU A 94 -7.51 10.45 2.33
C LEU A 94 -8.26 9.98 1.07
N PRO A 95 -8.30 8.66 0.79
CA PRO A 95 -9.12 8.14 -0.30
C PRO A 95 -10.61 8.38 -0.01
N MET A 96 -11.30 9.06 -0.95
CA MET A 96 -12.69 9.50 -0.79
C MET A 96 -13.62 8.99 -1.89
N THR A 97 -13.07 8.33 -2.94
CA THR A 97 -13.90 7.65 -3.94
C THR A 97 -13.83 6.13 -3.74
N PRO A 98 -14.85 5.37 -4.18
CA PRO A 98 -14.83 3.92 -4.09
C PRO A 98 -13.57 3.30 -4.71
N GLU A 99 -13.14 3.81 -5.88
CA GLU A 99 -11.96 3.34 -6.59
C GLU A 99 -10.67 3.64 -5.82
N ALA A 100 -10.56 4.83 -5.21
CA ALA A 100 -9.39 5.21 -4.42
C ALA A 100 -9.27 4.36 -3.15
N ILE A 101 -10.39 4.11 -2.45
CA ILE A 101 -10.44 3.22 -1.28
C ILE A 101 -10.02 1.80 -1.70
N LEU A 102 -10.61 1.30 -2.78
CA LEU A 102 -10.32 -0.05 -3.24
C LEU A 102 -8.86 -0.19 -3.69
N LEU A 103 -8.33 0.78 -4.45
CA LEU A 103 -6.94 0.74 -4.89
C LEU A 103 -5.96 0.75 -3.72
N HIS A 104 -6.17 1.62 -2.73
CA HIS A 104 -5.35 1.64 -1.52
C HIS A 104 -5.26 0.25 -0.86
N HIS A 105 -6.40 -0.43 -0.70
CA HIS A 105 -6.40 -1.77 -0.10
C HIS A 105 -5.78 -2.84 -1.01
N LEU A 106 -5.95 -2.74 -2.32
CA LEU A 106 -5.33 -3.68 -3.26
C LEU A 106 -3.81 -3.55 -3.27
N ASP A 107 -3.29 -2.33 -3.24
CA ASP A 107 -1.86 -2.04 -3.18
C ASP A 107 -1.26 -2.52 -1.85
N ASP A 108 -1.91 -2.20 -0.73
CA ASP A 108 -1.49 -2.65 0.60
C ASP A 108 -1.48 -4.19 0.74
N ILE A 109 -2.50 -4.88 0.18
CA ILE A 109 -2.53 -6.34 0.15
C ILE A 109 -1.38 -6.89 -0.70
N ASP A 110 -1.15 -6.33 -1.89
CA ASP A 110 -0.10 -6.81 -2.79
C ASP A 110 1.28 -6.65 -2.15
N ALA A 111 1.56 -5.50 -1.55
CA ALA A 111 2.80 -5.23 -0.82
C ALA A 111 3.01 -6.23 0.32
N LYS A 112 1.97 -6.49 1.14
CA LYS A 112 2.04 -7.45 2.26
C LYS A 112 2.22 -8.88 1.78
N MET A 113 1.52 -9.29 0.71
CA MET A 113 1.67 -10.63 0.15
C MET A 113 3.06 -10.85 -0.44
N ASN A 114 3.60 -9.89 -1.18
CA ASN A 114 4.96 -9.93 -1.70
C ASN A 114 6.00 -10.01 -0.57
N TYR A 115 5.81 -9.24 0.49
CA TYR A 115 6.67 -9.30 1.66
C TYR A 115 6.66 -10.70 2.31
N MET A 116 5.46 -11.26 2.54
CA MET A 116 5.33 -12.61 3.12
C MET A 116 5.93 -13.68 2.19
N ALA A 117 5.75 -13.56 0.89
CA ALA A 117 6.39 -14.46 -0.08
C ALA A 117 7.91 -14.39 -0.02
N GLY A 118 8.47 -13.18 0.16
CA GLY A 118 9.91 -12.99 0.36
C GLY A 118 10.46 -13.60 1.66
N LEU A 119 9.65 -13.62 2.73
CA LEU A 119 9.97 -14.35 3.97
C LEU A 119 9.92 -15.85 3.73
N GLN A 120 8.82 -16.35 3.16
CA GLN A 120 8.66 -17.78 2.87
C GLN A 120 9.79 -18.34 2.02
N ALA A 121 10.25 -17.59 1.01
CA ALA A 121 11.35 -18.03 0.12
C ALA A 121 12.68 -18.26 0.86
N LYS A 122 12.84 -17.71 2.06
CA LYS A 122 14.05 -17.88 2.91
C LYS A 122 13.87 -18.96 4.00
N MET A 123 12.67 -19.53 4.10
CA MET A 123 12.35 -20.53 5.10
C MET A 123 12.64 -21.94 4.58
N SER A 124 12.83 -22.88 5.50
CA SER A 124 12.95 -24.31 5.23
C SER A 124 12.05 -25.09 6.16
N GLY A 125 11.42 -26.17 5.65
CA GLY A 125 10.56 -27.05 6.44
C GLY A 125 9.11 -26.57 6.57
N GLY A 126 8.40 -27.16 7.54
CA GLY A 126 6.98 -26.97 7.77
C GLY A 126 6.59 -25.61 8.36
N TRP A 127 5.44 -25.59 8.99
CA TRP A 127 4.91 -24.38 9.64
C TRP A 127 5.78 -23.93 10.82
N GLN A 128 6.17 -22.65 10.81
CA GLN A 128 7.01 -22.03 11.85
C GLN A 128 6.73 -20.55 12.01
N TRP A 129 7.04 -20.01 13.18
CA TRP A 129 6.95 -18.59 13.45
C TRP A 129 8.16 -17.86 12.88
N THR A 130 7.92 -16.67 12.31
CA THR A 130 9.01 -15.75 11.91
C THR A 130 9.55 -14.99 13.13
N GLU A 131 10.67 -14.31 12.95
CA GLU A 131 11.03 -13.20 13.83
C GLU A 131 9.92 -12.12 13.81
N TYR A 132 9.90 -11.25 14.83
CA TYR A 132 8.93 -10.16 14.90
C TYR A 132 9.09 -9.19 13.72
N GLN A 133 8.03 -9.03 12.95
CA GLN A 133 8.00 -8.16 11.76
C GLN A 133 7.56 -6.76 12.18
N ARG A 134 8.52 -5.86 12.47
CA ARG A 134 8.27 -4.53 13.04
C ARG A 134 7.26 -3.68 12.24
N HIS A 135 7.33 -3.70 10.91
CA HIS A 135 6.44 -2.92 10.05
C HIS A 135 5.03 -3.52 9.91
N LEU A 136 4.83 -4.78 10.31
CA LEU A 136 3.52 -5.41 10.43
C LEU A 136 3.05 -5.49 11.90
N GLU A 137 3.93 -5.13 12.84
CA GLU A 137 3.69 -5.16 14.30
C GLU A 137 3.23 -6.53 14.81
N ARG A 138 3.79 -7.62 14.24
CA ARG A 138 3.41 -8.99 14.59
C ARG A 138 4.44 -10.03 14.18
N TYR A 139 4.31 -11.20 14.76
CA TYR A 139 4.90 -12.44 14.24
C TYR A 139 4.00 -12.99 13.13
N LEU A 140 4.60 -13.71 12.19
CA LEU A 140 3.87 -14.41 11.14
C LEU A 140 4.09 -15.91 11.29
N TYR A 141 3.03 -16.71 11.06
CA TYR A 141 3.10 -18.16 11.04
C TYR A 141 3.07 -18.62 9.58
N LEU A 142 4.21 -19.03 9.06
CA LEU A 142 4.42 -19.32 7.66
C LEU A 142 5.10 -20.69 7.51
N ARG A 143 5.08 -21.24 6.27
CA ARG A 143 5.85 -22.43 5.91
C ARG A 143 6.64 -22.18 4.62
N ALA A 144 7.72 -22.95 4.42
CA ALA A 144 8.47 -22.92 3.19
C ALA A 144 7.61 -23.30 1.98
N PRO A 145 7.82 -22.73 0.79
CA PRO A 145 7.14 -23.12 -0.41
C PRO A 145 7.36 -24.61 -0.71
N GLY A 146 6.29 -25.37 -0.98
CA GLY A 146 6.37 -26.78 -1.33
C GLY A 146 6.68 -27.75 -0.16
N ALA A 147 6.80 -27.27 1.09
CA ALA A 147 6.95 -28.15 2.22
C ALA A 147 5.68 -28.99 2.45
N GLU A 148 5.83 -30.28 2.70
CA GLU A 148 4.73 -31.17 3.07
C GLU A 148 4.33 -30.93 4.52
N ASP A 149 3.06 -31.16 4.86
CA ASP A 149 2.55 -31.08 6.23
C ASP A 149 3.04 -32.32 7.01
N GLU A 150 4.23 -32.26 7.61
CA GLU A 150 4.66 -33.29 8.54
C GLU A 150 3.88 -33.15 9.85
N PRO A 151 3.16 -34.20 10.29
CA PRO A 151 2.45 -34.18 11.57
C PRO A 151 3.47 -34.10 12.72
N GLY A 152 3.49 -32.96 13.43
CA GLY A 152 4.26 -32.79 14.66
C GLY A 152 5.35 -31.72 14.65
N ALA A 153 5.80 -31.20 13.51
CA ALA A 153 6.80 -30.15 13.45
C ALA A 153 6.17 -28.75 13.53
N ARG A 154 5.65 -28.37 14.71
CA ARG A 154 5.20 -27.00 14.95
C ARG A 154 6.22 -26.30 15.83
N SER A 155 6.71 -25.14 15.43
CA SER A 155 7.48 -24.27 16.30
C SER A 155 6.57 -23.70 17.40
N GLU A 156 7.08 -23.57 18.62
CA GLU A 156 6.34 -22.92 19.70
C GLU A 156 6.04 -21.46 19.34
N ALA A 157 4.86 -20.99 19.78
CA ALA A 157 4.48 -19.61 19.58
C ALA A 157 5.40 -18.69 20.38
N PRO A 158 5.86 -17.56 19.82
CA PRO A 158 6.64 -16.57 20.57
C PRO A 158 5.81 -15.98 21.70
N GLU A 159 6.42 -15.79 22.87
CA GLU A 159 5.73 -15.40 24.10
C GLU A 159 5.15 -13.97 24.04
N GLU A 160 5.93 -12.98 23.70
CA GLU A 160 5.47 -11.59 23.59
C GLU A 160 6.25 -10.82 22.51
N PRO A 161 5.64 -9.77 21.88
CA PRO A 161 6.37 -8.91 21.00
C PRO A 161 7.44 -8.12 21.77
N PRO A 162 8.60 -7.82 21.16
CA PRO A 162 9.62 -6.99 21.81
C PRO A 162 9.02 -5.64 22.17
N GLU A 163 9.26 -5.18 23.40
CA GLU A 163 8.87 -3.83 23.81
C GLU A 163 9.40 -2.80 22.81
N ALA A 164 8.55 -1.84 22.44
CA ALA A 164 8.94 -0.77 21.54
C ALA A 164 9.99 0.11 22.27
N GLU A 165 11.27 -0.14 22.02
CA GLU A 165 12.33 0.69 22.55
C GLU A 165 12.16 2.14 22.06
N GLY A 166 11.74 3.00 22.97
CA GLY A 166 12.10 4.42 22.95
C GLY A 166 11.45 5.33 21.92
N VAL A 167 10.39 4.94 21.23
CA VAL A 167 9.56 5.91 20.48
C VAL A 167 8.48 6.43 21.41
N PRO A 168 8.55 7.69 21.88
CA PRO A 168 7.46 8.24 22.66
C PRO A 168 6.17 8.16 21.81
N PRO A 169 5.03 7.76 22.40
CA PRO A 169 3.78 7.73 21.67
C PRO A 169 3.57 9.12 21.04
N PRO A 170 3.08 9.18 19.79
CA PRO A 170 2.75 10.45 19.17
C PRO A 170 1.82 11.19 20.12
N PRO A 171 1.98 12.53 20.29
CA PRO A 171 1.17 13.31 21.21
C PRO A 171 -0.31 12.99 20.93
N ALA A 172 -1.04 12.62 21.98
CA ALA A 172 -2.44 12.26 21.88
C ALA A 172 -3.18 13.38 21.14
N ARG A 173 -3.48 13.16 19.85
CA ARG A 173 -4.34 14.09 19.11
C ARG A 173 -5.66 14.10 19.84
N ALA A 174 -6.07 15.29 20.28
CA ALA A 174 -7.38 15.51 20.85
C ALA A 174 -8.42 14.86 19.91
N LYS A 175 -9.14 13.86 20.42
CA LYS A 175 -10.19 13.17 19.66
C LYS A 175 -11.23 14.21 19.29
N THR A 176 -11.17 14.72 18.07
CA THR A 176 -12.24 15.58 17.55
C THR A 176 -13.48 14.71 17.38
N ALA A 177 -14.65 15.29 17.62
CA ALA A 177 -15.95 14.60 17.57
C ALA A 177 -16.22 13.85 16.24
N ALA A 178 -15.44 14.12 15.19
CA ALA A 178 -15.47 13.41 13.92
C ALA A 178 -14.86 12.00 14.00
N ALA A 179 -13.81 11.78 14.82
CA ALA A 179 -13.19 10.46 14.97
C ALA A 179 -14.07 9.45 15.70
N GLN A 180 -14.99 9.93 16.55
CA GLN A 180 -15.94 9.07 17.28
C GLN A 180 -17.07 8.53 16.41
N ARG A 181 -17.38 9.15 15.27
CA ARG A 181 -18.44 8.68 14.37
C ARG A 181 -18.01 7.56 13.42
N GLN A 182 -16.72 7.34 13.23
CA GLN A 182 -16.20 6.26 12.38
C GLN A 182 -16.13 4.89 13.07
N GLN A 183 -16.21 4.83 14.40
CA GLN A 183 -16.19 3.56 15.15
C GLN A 183 -17.55 2.86 15.26
N THR A 184 -18.60 3.39 14.70
CA THR A 184 -19.99 2.85 14.80
C THR A 184 -20.51 2.24 13.48
N LEU A 185 -19.67 1.92 12.52
CA LEU A 185 -20.07 1.35 11.22
C LEU A 185 -19.60 -0.09 10.99
N PHE A 186 -19.25 -0.82 12.06
CA PHE A 186 -19.07 -2.28 12.05
C PHE A 186 -19.79 -2.93 13.21
#